data_91b9bbe56df0775a5e028ba93024dad1
#
_entry.id   91b9bbe56df0775a5e028ba93024dad1
#
_cell.length_a   1.000
_cell.length_b   1.000
_cell.length_c   1.000
_cell.angle_alpha   90.00
_cell.angle_beta   90.00
_cell.angle_gamma   90.00
#
_symmetry.space_group_name_H-M   'P 1'
#
loop_
_entity.id
_entity.type
_entity.pdbx_description
1 polymer ?
#
loop_
_entity_poly.entity_id
_entity_poly.type
_entity_poly.pdbx_seq_one_letter_code
_entity_poly.pdbx_strand_id
1 'polypeptide(L)'
;MAGHSKWANIQHKKARQDAKRGKIFTRLIKEITVAARMGGGDPGANPRLRLALEKAAENNMPKDNVQRAIDKGTGNWEGVESIELRYEGYGIGGAALMVDCLTDNKTRTVADVRHAFTKNGGNLGTDGCVAFNFVHQGYLVFEPGVDEDALMEAALEAGAEDVIANDDGSIEVITAPNDWAGVKAALEAAGYKSVDGDVTMRAQNETELSGEDAVKMQKLIDALEDLDDVQDVYTSAVLNLD
;
A
#
# COMPACT_ATOMS: atom_id res chain seq x y z
N MET A 1 1.37 -8.48 28.39
CA MET A 1 0.55 -7.86 27.34
C MET A 1 1.36 -7.75 26.04
N ALA A 2 1.56 -8.88 25.38
CA ALA A 2 2.43 -8.99 24.20
C ALA A 2 1.66 -8.84 22.86
N GLY A 3 0.35 -8.66 22.90
CA GLY A 3 -0.50 -8.65 21.68
C GLY A 3 -0.55 -7.34 20.90
N HIS A 4 -0.07 -6.23 21.46
CA HIS A 4 -0.24 -4.88 20.88
C HIS A 4 1.07 -4.23 20.43
N SER A 5 2.14 -5.01 20.15
CA SER A 5 3.37 -4.45 19.65
C SER A 5 3.24 -4.05 18.18
N LYS A 6 3.94 -2.99 17.79
CA LYS A 6 4.01 -2.54 16.40
C LYS A 6 4.46 -3.67 15.47
N TRP A 7 5.43 -4.44 15.90
CA TRP A 7 5.95 -5.61 15.20
C TRP A 7 4.89 -6.70 14.98
N ALA A 8 4.13 -7.07 16.01
CA ALA A 8 3.06 -8.04 15.90
C ALA A 8 2.00 -7.59 14.89
N ASN A 9 1.59 -6.32 14.93
CA ASN A 9 0.62 -5.75 13.99
C ASN A 9 1.13 -5.79 12.53
N ILE A 10 2.41 -5.49 12.32
CA ILE A 10 3.04 -5.58 10.98
C ILE A 10 3.01 -7.01 10.47
N GLN A 11 3.36 -8.00 11.30
CA GLN A 11 3.35 -9.41 10.92
C GLN A 11 1.93 -9.92 10.61
N HIS A 12 0.93 -9.55 11.39
CA HIS A 12 -0.48 -9.89 11.13
C HIS A 12 -0.96 -9.31 9.80
N LYS A 13 -0.65 -8.04 9.53
CA LYS A 13 -0.98 -7.40 8.27
C LYS A 13 -0.35 -8.11 7.08
N LYS A 14 0.93 -8.44 7.17
CA LYS A 14 1.66 -9.17 6.13
C LYS A 14 1.06 -10.54 5.86
N ALA A 15 0.77 -11.33 6.89
CA ALA A 15 0.16 -12.64 6.75
C ALA A 15 -1.21 -12.58 6.03
N ARG A 16 -2.01 -11.55 6.30
CA ARG A 16 -3.30 -11.33 5.62
C ARG A 16 -3.13 -10.96 4.16
N GLN A 17 -2.14 -10.13 3.83
CA GLN A 17 -1.83 -9.77 2.44
C GLN A 17 -1.36 -10.99 1.65
N ASP A 18 -0.52 -11.84 2.24
CA ASP A 18 -0.04 -13.07 1.61
C ASP A 18 -1.19 -14.05 1.29
N ALA A 19 -2.22 -14.09 2.13
CA ALA A 19 -3.41 -14.92 1.89
C ALA A 19 -4.29 -14.45 0.70
N LYS A 20 -4.12 -13.21 0.24
CA LYS A 20 -4.92 -12.59 -0.83
C LYS A 20 -4.25 -12.57 -2.21
N ARG A 21 -3.23 -13.42 -2.44
CA ARG A 21 -2.36 -13.40 -3.64
C ARG A 21 -3.08 -13.39 -5.00
N GLY A 22 -4.22 -14.07 -5.14
CA GLY A 22 -4.94 -14.14 -6.42
C GLY A 22 -5.42 -12.79 -6.94
N LYS A 23 -5.86 -11.90 -6.05
CA LYS A 23 -6.29 -10.54 -6.40
C LYS A 23 -5.13 -9.60 -6.64
N ILE A 24 -3.97 -9.85 -6.03
CA ILE A 24 -2.76 -9.04 -6.21
C ILE A 24 -2.32 -9.04 -7.66
N PHE A 25 -2.31 -10.18 -8.34
CA PHE A 25 -1.91 -10.25 -9.76
C PHE A 25 -2.83 -9.43 -10.66
N THR A 26 -4.14 -9.51 -10.46
CA THR A 26 -5.10 -8.71 -11.24
C THR A 26 -4.88 -7.21 -11.05
N ARG A 27 -4.63 -6.78 -9.83
CA ARG A 27 -4.35 -5.37 -9.50
C ARG A 27 -3.03 -4.90 -10.10
N LEU A 28 -1.99 -5.71 -10.01
CA LEU A 28 -0.68 -5.41 -10.60
C LEU A 28 -0.75 -5.32 -12.13
N ILE A 29 -1.49 -6.22 -12.78
CA ILE A 29 -1.71 -6.16 -14.24
C ILE A 29 -2.40 -4.85 -14.63
N LYS A 30 -3.45 -4.45 -13.90
CA LYS A 30 -4.14 -3.17 -14.13
C LYS A 30 -3.18 -1.98 -13.94
N GLU A 31 -2.41 -1.99 -12.85
CA GLU A 31 -1.46 -0.92 -12.54
C GLU A 31 -0.36 -0.80 -13.60
N ILE A 32 0.25 -1.93 -14.01
CA ILE A 32 1.27 -1.95 -15.08
C ILE A 32 0.69 -1.40 -16.39
N THR A 33 -0.52 -1.82 -16.75
CA THR A 33 -1.18 -1.36 -17.97
C THR A 33 -1.42 0.15 -17.97
N VAL A 34 -1.93 0.69 -16.85
CA VAL A 34 -2.18 2.13 -16.71
C VAL A 34 -0.87 2.92 -16.67
N ALA A 35 0.12 2.45 -15.92
CA ALA A 35 1.43 3.10 -15.83
C ALA A 35 2.11 3.17 -17.21
N ALA A 36 2.09 2.07 -17.97
CA ALA A 36 2.64 2.03 -19.33
C ALA A 36 1.88 2.96 -20.30
N ARG A 37 0.56 3.06 -20.16
CA ARG A 37 -0.25 3.96 -20.98
C ARG A 37 0.07 5.42 -20.72
N MET A 38 0.24 5.80 -19.46
CA MET A 38 0.45 7.19 -19.08
C MET A 38 1.87 7.69 -19.30
N GLY A 39 2.88 6.83 -19.11
CA GLY A 39 4.27 7.22 -19.11
C GLY A 39 5.17 6.44 -20.09
N GLY A 40 4.61 5.54 -20.88
CA GLY A 40 5.36 4.68 -21.82
C GLY A 40 5.88 3.39 -21.19
N GLY A 41 6.34 2.48 -22.05
CA GLY A 41 6.76 1.13 -21.68
C GLY A 41 8.20 1.00 -21.21
N ASP A 42 8.95 2.10 -21.10
CA ASP A 42 10.33 2.08 -20.63
C ASP A 42 10.38 2.36 -19.11
N PRO A 43 10.74 1.37 -18.28
CA PRO A 43 10.86 1.56 -16.83
C PRO A 43 11.92 2.61 -16.43
N GLY A 44 12.93 2.80 -17.26
CA GLY A 44 13.98 3.79 -17.03
C GLY A 44 13.45 5.23 -17.06
N ALA A 45 12.45 5.50 -17.89
CA ALA A 45 11.80 6.80 -18.07
C ALA A 45 10.45 6.92 -17.36
N ASN A 46 9.94 5.84 -16.76
CA ASN A 46 8.61 5.79 -16.13
C ASN A 46 8.71 5.25 -14.69
N PRO A 47 8.84 6.14 -13.70
CA PRO A 47 8.97 5.74 -12.28
C PRO A 47 7.77 4.92 -11.76
N ARG A 48 6.55 5.24 -12.20
CA ARG A 48 5.33 4.49 -11.83
C ARG A 48 5.38 3.06 -12.36
N LEU A 49 5.79 2.90 -13.61
CA LEU A 49 5.96 1.57 -14.21
C LEU A 49 7.05 0.78 -13.49
N ARG A 50 8.18 1.40 -13.22
CA ARG A 50 9.29 0.76 -12.49
C ARG A 50 8.84 0.21 -11.15
N LEU A 51 8.12 1.01 -10.35
CA LEU A 51 7.59 0.57 -9.07
C LEU A 51 6.59 -0.60 -9.22
N ALA A 52 5.70 -0.53 -10.20
CA ALA A 52 4.76 -1.63 -10.48
C ALA A 52 5.48 -2.92 -10.88
N LEU A 53 6.57 -2.82 -11.64
CA LEU A 53 7.40 -3.97 -12.02
C LEU A 53 8.16 -4.57 -10.84
N GLU A 54 8.65 -3.74 -9.93
CA GLU A 54 9.28 -4.20 -8.68
C GLU A 54 8.29 -5.00 -7.82
N LYS A 55 7.09 -4.47 -7.63
CA LYS A 55 6.01 -5.16 -6.91
C LYS A 55 5.61 -6.47 -7.60
N ALA A 56 5.57 -6.50 -8.93
CA ALA A 56 5.30 -7.71 -9.70
C ALA A 56 6.38 -8.77 -9.48
N ALA A 57 7.65 -8.38 -9.47
CA ALA A 57 8.78 -9.28 -9.20
C ALA A 57 8.75 -9.83 -7.77
N GLU A 58 8.45 -9.00 -6.77
CA GLU A 58 8.31 -9.41 -5.38
C GLU A 58 7.17 -10.43 -5.17
N ASN A 59 6.12 -10.33 -5.98
CA ASN A 59 4.99 -11.26 -5.95
C ASN A 59 5.16 -12.45 -6.93
N ASN A 60 6.33 -12.62 -7.52
CA ASN A 60 6.65 -13.70 -8.46
C ASN A 60 5.72 -13.75 -9.69
N MET A 61 5.32 -12.58 -10.20
CA MET A 61 4.51 -12.53 -11.43
C MET A 61 5.36 -13.01 -12.62
N PRO A 62 4.83 -13.92 -13.46
CA PRO A 62 5.53 -14.36 -14.65
C PRO A 62 5.85 -13.20 -15.60
N LYS A 63 7.06 -13.21 -16.16
CA LYS A 63 7.53 -12.16 -17.08
C LYS A 63 6.60 -11.95 -18.28
N ASP A 64 6.01 -13.03 -18.79
CA ASP A 64 5.06 -12.96 -19.91
C ASP A 64 3.81 -12.17 -19.55
N ASN A 65 3.31 -12.28 -18.31
CA ASN A 65 2.17 -11.50 -17.85
C ASN A 65 2.50 -10.01 -17.73
N VAL A 66 3.70 -9.72 -17.24
CA VAL A 66 4.24 -8.36 -17.16
C VAL A 66 4.33 -7.74 -18.56
N GLN A 67 4.95 -8.45 -19.50
CA GLN A 67 5.13 -7.95 -20.87
C GLN A 67 3.78 -7.70 -21.57
N ARG A 68 2.84 -8.64 -21.46
CA ARG A 68 1.49 -8.44 -22.02
C ARG A 68 0.77 -7.22 -21.44
N ALA A 69 0.95 -6.95 -20.15
CA ALA A 69 0.35 -5.77 -19.51
C ALA A 69 0.97 -4.46 -20.05
N ILE A 70 2.30 -4.43 -20.26
CA ILE A 70 3.01 -3.31 -20.87
C ILE A 70 2.53 -3.10 -22.31
N ASP A 71 2.50 -4.17 -23.11
CA ASP A 71 2.08 -4.13 -24.51
C ASP A 71 0.64 -3.62 -24.67
N LYS A 72 -0.22 -4.06 -23.75
CA LYS A 72 -1.61 -3.58 -23.69
C LYS A 72 -1.70 -2.09 -23.36
N GLY A 73 -0.83 -1.59 -22.48
CA GLY A 73 -0.80 -0.17 -22.11
C GLY A 73 -0.24 0.73 -23.20
N THR A 74 0.77 0.26 -23.95
CA THR A 74 1.46 1.03 -25.00
C THR A 74 0.86 0.84 -26.38
N GLY A 75 0.03 -0.18 -26.61
CA GLY A 75 -0.62 -0.45 -27.88
C GLY A 75 -1.82 0.43 -28.15
N ASN A 76 -2.24 0.46 -29.43
CA ASN A 76 -3.52 1.06 -29.84
C ASN A 76 -4.67 0.16 -29.40
N TRP A 77 -5.17 0.38 -28.20
CA TRP A 77 -6.30 -0.35 -27.69
C TRP A 77 -7.61 0.44 -27.90
N GLU A 78 -8.56 -0.16 -28.59
CA GLU A 78 -9.93 0.36 -28.80
C GLU A 78 -10.90 -0.05 -27.67
N GLY A 79 -10.42 -0.24 -26.45
CA GLY A 79 -11.26 -0.59 -25.30
C GLY A 79 -11.75 0.63 -24.52
N VAL A 80 -12.69 0.41 -23.61
CA VAL A 80 -13.14 1.45 -22.66
C VAL A 80 -11.96 1.85 -21.77
N GLU A 81 -11.68 3.15 -21.70
CA GLU A 81 -10.62 3.67 -20.86
C GLU A 81 -10.94 3.45 -19.39
N SER A 82 -9.96 2.94 -18.64
CA SER A 82 -10.04 2.91 -17.18
C SER A 82 -9.79 4.30 -16.62
N ILE A 83 -10.67 4.73 -15.71
CA ILE A 83 -10.60 6.00 -15.01
C ILE A 83 -10.02 5.74 -13.63
N GLU A 84 -9.09 6.58 -13.19
CA GLU A 84 -8.60 6.59 -11.82
C GLU A 84 -9.51 7.45 -10.95
N LEU A 85 -9.99 6.89 -9.84
CA LEU A 85 -10.83 7.57 -8.86
C LEU A 85 -10.27 7.34 -7.48
N ARG A 86 -10.39 8.37 -6.62
CA ARG A 86 -10.06 8.27 -5.21
C ARG A 86 -11.27 8.65 -4.37
N TYR A 87 -11.66 7.77 -3.47
CA TYR A 87 -12.71 8.00 -2.50
C TYR A 87 -12.12 8.13 -1.10
N GLU A 88 -12.76 8.94 -0.28
CA GLU A 88 -12.32 9.24 1.07
C GLU A 88 -13.49 9.09 2.03
N GLY A 89 -13.24 8.55 3.21
CA GLY A 89 -14.27 8.34 4.20
C GLY A 89 -13.72 7.96 5.56
N TYR A 90 -14.62 7.59 6.43
CA TYR A 90 -14.36 7.24 7.81
C TYR A 90 -14.84 5.83 8.11
N GLY A 91 -14.05 5.10 8.87
CA GLY A 91 -14.40 3.79 9.41
C GLY A 91 -14.75 3.86 10.89
N ILE A 92 -14.62 2.73 11.53
CA ILE A 92 -14.87 2.55 12.96
C ILE A 92 -13.94 3.47 13.77
N GLY A 93 -14.47 4.10 14.82
CA GLY A 93 -13.69 4.99 15.68
C GLY A 93 -13.22 6.29 15.01
N GLY A 94 -13.78 6.65 13.86
CA GLY A 94 -13.34 7.79 13.08
C GLY A 94 -12.05 7.59 12.31
N ALA A 95 -11.58 6.35 12.17
CA ALA A 95 -10.39 6.03 11.39
C ALA A 95 -10.56 6.46 9.93
N ALA A 96 -9.54 7.13 9.38
CA ALA A 96 -9.55 7.59 8.00
C ALA A 96 -9.36 6.43 7.03
N LEU A 97 -10.04 6.50 5.89
CA LEU A 97 -9.92 5.57 4.78
C LEU A 97 -9.80 6.33 3.46
N MET A 98 -8.81 5.99 2.68
CA MET A 98 -8.66 6.39 1.29
C MET A 98 -8.72 5.15 0.39
N VAL A 99 -9.51 5.22 -0.67
CA VAL A 99 -9.75 4.09 -1.58
C VAL A 99 -9.44 4.51 -3.00
N ASP A 100 -8.39 3.93 -3.57
CA ASP A 100 -8.01 4.15 -4.96
C ASP A 100 -8.64 3.09 -5.85
N CYS A 101 -9.30 3.52 -6.91
CA CYS A 101 -10.02 2.68 -7.85
C CYS A 101 -9.52 2.88 -9.27
N LEU A 102 -9.56 1.80 -10.05
CA LEU A 102 -9.46 1.82 -11.52
C LEU A 102 -10.74 1.21 -12.08
N THR A 103 -11.52 1.99 -12.81
CA THR A 103 -12.83 1.57 -13.29
C THR A 103 -13.15 2.07 -14.68
N ASP A 104 -13.93 1.31 -15.39
CA ASP A 104 -14.59 1.70 -16.64
C ASP A 104 -16.02 2.22 -16.42
N ASN A 105 -16.51 2.19 -15.17
CA ASN A 105 -17.87 2.59 -14.82
C ASN A 105 -17.91 3.29 -13.44
N LYS A 106 -17.81 4.62 -13.48
CA LYS A 106 -17.80 5.45 -12.27
C LYS A 106 -19.08 5.29 -11.43
N THR A 107 -20.23 5.17 -12.07
CA THR A 107 -21.52 5.05 -11.38
C THR A 107 -21.61 3.75 -10.58
N ARG A 108 -21.15 2.64 -11.15
CA ARG A 108 -21.05 1.35 -10.44
C ARG A 108 -20.09 1.45 -9.26
N THR A 109 -18.91 2.00 -9.49
CA THR A 109 -17.86 2.04 -8.47
C THR A 109 -18.26 2.87 -7.26
N VAL A 110 -18.83 4.07 -7.46
CA VAL A 110 -19.27 4.91 -6.33
C VAL A 110 -20.38 4.23 -5.53
N ALA A 111 -21.30 3.53 -6.19
CA ALA A 111 -22.37 2.79 -5.53
C ALA A 111 -21.82 1.63 -4.68
N ASP A 112 -20.90 0.85 -5.24
CA ASP A 112 -20.27 -0.28 -4.55
C ASP A 112 -19.43 0.15 -3.36
N VAL A 113 -18.63 1.21 -3.52
CA VAL A 113 -17.79 1.77 -2.45
C VAL A 113 -18.68 2.32 -1.32
N ARG A 114 -19.71 3.10 -1.66
CA ARG A 114 -20.65 3.63 -0.65
C ARG A 114 -21.37 2.52 0.10
N HIS A 115 -21.80 1.49 -0.59
CA HIS A 115 -22.45 0.33 0.02
C HIS A 115 -21.51 -0.40 0.98
N ALA A 116 -20.26 -0.63 0.58
CA ALA A 116 -19.26 -1.28 1.43
C ALA A 116 -19.02 -0.49 2.72
N PHE A 117 -18.88 0.84 2.64
CA PHE A 117 -18.77 1.70 3.81
C PHE A 117 -19.99 1.59 4.73
N THR A 118 -21.18 1.81 4.19
CA THR A 118 -22.43 1.86 4.96
C THR A 118 -22.75 0.53 5.62
N LYS A 119 -22.59 -0.56 4.89
CA LYS A 119 -22.89 -1.92 5.41
C LYS A 119 -21.95 -2.34 6.54
N ASN A 120 -20.74 -1.82 6.58
CA ASN A 120 -19.70 -2.21 7.53
C ASN A 120 -19.41 -1.12 8.60
N GLY A 121 -20.36 -0.24 8.85
CA GLY A 121 -20.28 0.73 9.95
C GLY A 121 -19.43 1.98 9.68
N GLY A 122 -19.02 2.18 8.43
CA GLY A 122 -18.31 3.36 7.98
C GLY A 122 -19.19 4.37 7.26
N ASN A 123 -18.58 5.41 6.77
CA ASN A 123 -19.27 6.51 6.09
C ASN A 123 -18.39 7.10 4.98
N LEU A 124 -18.86 7.07 3.75
CA LEU A 124 -18.20 7.74 2.63
C LEU A 124 -18.35 9.26 2.80
N GLY A 125 -17.20 9.96 2.78
CA GLY A 125 -17.13 11.40 2.91
C GLY A 125 -16.98 12.13 1.59
N THR A 126 -16.61 13.38 1.68
CA THR A 126 -16.32 14.25 0.53
C THR A 126 -14.83 14.22 0.19
N ASP A 127 -14.49 14.60 -1.05
CA ASP A 127 -13.10 14.70 -1.50
C ASP A 127 -12.31 15.67 -0.60
N GLY A 128 -11.13 15.24 -0.17
CA GLY A 128 -10.25 16.01 0.70
C GLY A 128 -10.51 15.85 2.19
N CYS A 129 -11.54 15.09 2.61
CA CYS A 129 -11.88 14.99 4.03
C CYS A 129 -10.83 14.24 4.88
N VAL A 130 -10.02 13.37 4.28
CA VAL A 130 -8.96 12.61 4.98
C VAL A 130 -7.61 12.65 4.28
N ALA A 131 -7.53 13.08 3.03
CA ALA A 131 -6.30 13.04 2.23
C ALA A 131 -5.13 13.80 2.88
N PHE A 132 -5.41 14.86 3.63
CA PHE A 132 -4.40 15.66 4.35
C PHE A 132 -3.62 14.85 5.40
N ASN A 133 -4.19 13.74 5.87
CA ASN A 133 -3.55 12.86 6.86
C ASN A 133 -2.58 11.86 6.21
N PHE A 134 -2.54 11.75 4.90
CA PHE A 134 -1.72 10.76 4.19
C PHE A 134 -0.58 11.44 3.42
N VAL A 135 0.61 10.83 3.48
CA VAL A 135 1.79 11.25 2.73
C VAL A 135 2.28 10.09 1.89
N HIS A 136 2.58 10.36 0.63
CA HIS A 136 3.18 9.40 -0.28
C HIS A 136 4.65 9.19 0.08
N GLN A 137 4.97 8.04 0.64
CA GLN A 137 6.29 7.68 1.17
C GLN A 137 6.63 6.22 0.92
N GLY A 138 7.92 5.92 0.89
CA GLY A 138 8.43 4.56 1.03
C GLY A 138 8.71 4.24 2.50
N TYR A 139 8.57 2.98 2.87
CA TYR A 139 8.99 2.49 4.18
C TYR A 139 9.64 1.11 4.07
N LEU A 140 10.53 0.83 4.99
CA LEU A 140 11.17 -0.46 5.18
C LEU A 140 11.09 -0.81 6.67
N VAL A 141 10.73 -2.05 6.98
CA VAL A 141 10.62 -2.53 8.37
C VAL A 141 11.71 -3.52 8.66
N PHE A 142 12.38 -3.33 9.79
CA PHE A 142 13.41 -4.22 10.32
C PHE A 142 12.93 -4.83 11.63
N GLU A 143 13.18 -6.15 11.79
CA GLU A 143 12.79 -6.88 12.99
C GLU A 143 13.52 -6.38 14.25
N PRO A 144 12.94 -6.61 15.44
CA PRO A 144 13.63 -6.31 16.69
C PRO A 144 14.97 -7.06 16.78
N GLY A 145 15.98 -6.39 17.36
CA GLY A 145 17.32 -6.95 17.55
C GLY A 145 18.38 -6.41 16.59
N VAL A 146 18.00 -5.60 15.61
CA VAL A 146 18.96 -4.87 14.76
C VAL A 146 19.54 -3.71 15.57
N ASP A 147 20.84 -3.45 15.39
CA ASP A 147 21.52 -2.28 16.01
C ASP A 147 20.93 -0.98 15.43
N GLU A 148 20.21 -0.26 16.28
CA GLU A 148 19.49 0.96 15.89
C GLU A 148 20.44 2.04 15.36
N ASP A 149 21.54 2.30 16.07
CA ASP A 149 22.48 3.37 15.71
C ASP A 149 23.19 3.06 14.39
N ALA A 150 23.62 1.82 14.20
CA ALA A 150 24.28 1.39 12.97
C ALA A 150 23.31 1.39 11.76
N LEU A 151 22.07 0.96 11.97
CA LEU A 151 21.05 1.01 10.91
C LEU A 151 20.68 2.45 10.56
N MET A 152 20.52 3.32 11.55
CA MET A 152 20.21 4.74 11.34
C MET A 152 21.31 5.41 10.49
N GLU A 153 22.58 5.20 10.82
CA GLU A 153 23.70 5.73 10.06
C GLU A 153 23.69 5.24 8.61
N ALA A 154 23.53 3.92 8.42
CA ALA A 154 23.47 3.33 7.08
C ALA A 154 22.27 3.82 6.26
N ALA A 155 21.11 3.98 6.90
CA ALA A 155 19.90 4.47 6.23
C ALA A 155 20.01 5.93 5.80
N LEU A 156 20.56 6.80 6.65
CA LEU A 156 20.76 8.21 6.32
C LEU A 156 21.80 8.38 5.20
N GLU A 157 22.87 7.60 5.22
CA GLU A 157 23.87 7.59 4.14
C GLU A 157 23.27 7.09 2.79
N ALA A 158 22.31 6.16 2.87
CA ALA A 158 21.60 5.65 1.70
C ALA A 158 20.57 6.62 1.11
N GLY A 159 20.24 7.71 1.82
CA GLY A 159 19.27 8.72 1.38
C GLY A 159 17.88 8.61 2.01
N ALA A 160 17.73 7.89 3.13
CA ALA A 160 16.49 7.87 3.87
C ALA A 160 16.15 9.25 4.46
N GLU A 161 14.87 9.55 4.57
CA GLU A 161 14.36 10.80 5.15
C GLU A 161 14.28 10.72 6.68
N ASP A 162 13.93 9.56 7.22
CA ASP A 162 13.74 9.37 8.65
C ASP A 162 13.94 7.91 9.05
N VAL A 163 14.22 7.69 10.33
CA VAL A 163 14.32 6.37 10.96
C VAL A 163 13.54 6.41 12.26
N ILE A 164 12.56 5.53 12.38
CA ILE A 164 11.67 5.44 13.54
C ILE A 164 12.00 4.17 14.32
N ALA A 165 12.45 4.34 15.56
CA ALA A 165 12.63 3.24 16.50
C ALA A 165 11.34 3.04 17.30
N ASN A 166 10.75 1.85 17.23
CA ASN A 166 9.57 1.50 17.98
C ASN A 166 9.95 0.93 19.36
N ASP A 167 9.03 1.03 20.31
CA ASP A 167 9.26 0.58 21.70
C ASP A 167 9.55 -0.93 21.80
N ASP A 168 9.08 -1.73 20.84
CA ASP A 168 9.34 -3.17 20.77
C ASP A 168 10.68 -3.54 20.14
N GLY A 169 11.48 -2.55 19.74
CA GLY A 169 12.78 -2.73 19.09
C GLY A 169 12.72 -2.87 17.57
N SER A 170 11.55 -2.92 16.97
CA SER A 170 11.41 -2.84 15.52
C SER A 170 11.77 -1.44 15.03
N ILE A 171 12.26 -1.35 13.78
CA ILE A 171 12.73 -0.11 13.19
C ILE A 171 12.06 0.08 11.84
N GLU A 172 11.56 1.29 11.59
CA GLU A 172 11.02 1.69 10.29
C GLU A 172 11.94 2.74 9.66
N VAL A 173 12.37 2.50 8.43
CA VAL A 173 13.11 3.45 7.61
C VAL A 173 12.15 4.10 6.63
N ILE A 174 12.07 5.42 6.61
CA ILE A 174 11.17 6.20 5.77
C ILE A 174 11.95 6.85 4.64
N THR A 175 11.44 6.77 3.44
CA THR A 175 12.06 7.32 2.23
C THR A 175 11.07 8.16 1.43
N ALA A 176 11.61 9.02 0.55
CA ALA A 176 10.81 9.52 -0.57
C ALA A 176 10.41 8.34 -1.49
N PRO A 177 9.28 8.43 -2.21
CA PRO A 177 8.82 7.33 -3.07
C PRO A 177 9.85 6.86 -4.08
N ASN A 178 10.53 7.78 -4.75
CA ASN A 178 11.51 7.46 -5.79
C ASN A 178 12.85 6.95 -5.25
N ASP A 179 13.12 7.13 -3.97
CA ASP A 179 14.37 6.71 -3.32
C ASP A 179 14.27 5.34 -2.67
N TRP A 180 13.06 4.80 -2.55
CA TRP A 180 12.81 3.56 -1.82
C TRP A 180 13.62 2.37 -2.33
N ALA A 181 13.63 2.10 -3.62
CA ALA A 181 14.37 0.99 -4.20
C ALA A 181 15.89 1.12 -3.99
N GLY A 182 16.43 2.33 -4.16
CA GLY A 182 17.83 2.62 -3.95
C GLY A 182 18.26 2.49 -2.49
N VAL A 183 17.45 2.97 -1.55
CA VAL A 183 17.70 2.81 -0.10
C VAL A 183 17.63 1.35 0.30
N LYS A 184 16.63 0.61 -0.16
CA LYS A 184 16.50 -0.83 0.09
C LYS A 184 17.73 -1.58 -0.38
N ALA A 185 18.17 -1.36 -1.62
CA ALA A 185 19.35 -2.02 -2.19
C ALA A 185 20.64 -1.68 -1.43
N ALA A 186 20.83 -0.40 -1.04
CA ALA A 186 21.98 0.02 -0.28
C ALA A 186 22.03 -0.60 1.12
N LEU A 187 20.89 -0.71 1.80
CA LEU A 187 20.81 -1.36 3.10
C LEU A 187 21.05 -2.87 3.01
N GLU A 188 20.53 -3.54 1.99
CA GLU A 188 20.81 -4.96 1.75
C GLU A 188 22.30 -5.21 1.48
N ALA A 189 22.94 -4.35 0.69
CA ALA A 189 24.39 -4.41 0.43
C ALA A 189 25.22 -4.20 1.70
N ALA A 190 24.72 -3.41 2.66
CA ALA A 190 25.34 -3.22 3.98
C ALA A 190 25.02 -4.32 5.00
N GLY A 191 24.25 -5.35 4.61
CA GLY A 191 23.89 -6.48 5.46
C GLY A 191 22.58 -6.31 6.23
N TYR A 192 21.79 -5.28 5.95
CA TYR A 192 20.49 -5.04 6.58
C TYR A 192 19.36 -5.44 5.65
N LYS A 193 18.69 -6.53 5.96
CA LYS A 193 17.55 -7.03 5.20
C LYS A 193 16.24 -6.65 5.87
N SER A 194 15.40 -5.87 5.17
CA SER A 194 14.06 -5.57 5.62
C SER A 194 13.16 -6.80 5.53
N VAL A 195 12.21 -6.91 6.44
CA VAL A 195 11.21 -7.99 6.48
C VAL A 195 9.90 -7.60 5.81
N ASP A 196 9.66 -6.31 5.66
CA ASP A 196 8.51 -5.74 4.95
C ASP A 196 8.88 -4.36 4.42
N GLY A 197 8.16 -3.88 3.44
CA GLY A 197 8.32 -2.55 2.89
C GLY A 197 7.47 -2.35 1.65
N ASP A 198 7.14 -1.09 1.39
CA ASP A 198 6.38 -0.68 0.21
C ASP A 198 6.50 0.83 0.03
N VAL A 199 6.04 1.30 -1.14
CA VAL A 199 5.73 2.69 -1.39
C VAL A 199 4.21 2.84 -1.35
N THR A 200 3.72 3.68 -0.46
CA THR A 200 2.29 3.78 -0.15
C THR A 200 1.90 5.18 0.32
N MET A 201 0.62 5.39 0.52
CA MET A 201 0.10 6.55 1.24
C MET A 201 0.08 6.22 2.73
N ARG A 202 0.98 6.83 3.50
CA ARG A 202 1.10 6.59 4.95
C ARG A 202 0.32 7.62 5.74
N ALA A 203 -0.48 7.13 6.71
CA ALA A 203 -1.14 8.00 7.67
C ALA A 203 -0.12 8.66 8.62
N GLN A 204 -0.21 9.95 8.79
CA GLN A 204 0.65 10.70 9.73
C GLN A 204 0.08 10.69 11.15
N ASN A 205 -1.25 10.61 11.27
CA ASN A 205 -1.93 10.40 12.55
C ASN A 205 -2.68 9.08 12.51
N GLU A 206 -2.42 8.22 13.46
CA GLU A 206 -2.97 6.88 13.54
C GLU A 206 -4.16 6.83 14.52
N THR A 207 -5.12 5.95 14.25
CA THR A 207 -6.24 5.64 15.13
C THR A 207 -6.11 4.19 15.58
N GLU A 208 -5.79 3.97 16.85
CA GLU A 208 -5.70 2.63 17.40
C GLU A 208 -7.08 2.05 17.72
N LEU A 209 -7.33 0.85 17.24
CA LEU A 209 -8.56 0.11 17.47
C LEU A 209 -8.23 -1.27 18.04
N SER A 210 -9.00 -1.72 19.01
CA SER A 210 -8.84 -3.02 19.66
C SER A 210 -10.17 -3.73 19.82
N GLY A 211 -10.13 -5.02 20.12
CA GLY A 211 -11.30 -5.83 20.40
C GLY A 211 -12.30 -5.82 19.23
N GLU A 212 -13.56 -5.64 19.56
CA GLU A 212 -14.65 -5.67 18.59
C GLU A 212 -14.54 -4.58 17.50
N ASP A 213 -14.04 -3.41 17.85
CA ASP A 213 -13.83 -2.31 16.90
C ASP A 213 -12.76 -2.64 15.87
N ALA A 214 -11.67 -3.28 16.29
CA ALA A 214 -10.64 -3.75 15.37
C ALA A 214 -11.19 -4.80 14.40
N VAL A 215 -12.01 -5.72 14.86
CA VAL A 215 -12.67 -6.74 14.03
C VAL A 215 -13.61 -6.10 13.02
N LYS A 216 -14.44 -5.15 13.46
CA LYS A 216 -15.37 -4.41 12.58
C LYS A 216 -14.62 -3.61 11.51
N MET A 217 -13.55 -2.92 11.90
CA MET A 217 -12.72 -2.15 10.96
C MET A 217 -12.07 -3.05 9.92
N GLN A 218 -11.58 -4.23 10.33
CA GLN A 218 -11.01 -5.20 9.40
C GLN A 218 -12.04 -5.69 8.38
N LYS A 219 -13.30 -5.92 8.80
CA LYS A 219 -14.37 -6.28 7.87
C LYS A 219 -14.65 -5.19 6.84
N LEU A 220 -14.61 -3.92 7.25
CA LEU A 220 -14.75 -2.79 6.34
C LEU A 220 -13.62 -2.76 5.31
N ILE A 221 -12.38 -2.88 5.77
CA ILE A 221 -11.21 -2.92 4.89
C ILE A 221 -11.32 -4.08 3.90
N ASP A 222 -11.66 -5.27 4.38
CA ASP A 222 -11.82 -6.46 3.55
C ASP A 222 -12.94 -6.27 2.50
N ALA A 223 -14.07 -5.70 2.89
CA ALA A 223 -15.17 -5.43 1.96
C ALA A 223 -14.78 -4.46 0.84
N LEU A 224 -14.01 -3.42 1.16
CA LEU A 224 -13.49 -2.49 0.16
C LEU A 224 -12.46 -3.16 -0.74
N GLU A 225 -11.52 -3.91 -0.17
CA GLU A 225 -10.50 -4.62 -0.94
C GLU A 225 -11.08 -5.72 -1.83
N ASP A 226 -12.24 -6.27 -1.50
CA ASP A 226 -12.92 -7.29 -2.29
C ASP A 226 -13.61 -6.75 -3.54
N LEU A 227 -13.84 -5.45 -3.64
CA LEU A 227 -14.40 -4.82 -4.82
C LEU A 227 -13.42 -4.89 -6.01
N ASP A 228 -13.91 -5.30 -7.17
CA ASP A 228 -13.06 -5.50 -8.36
C ASP A 228 -12.41 -4.20 -8.87
N ASP A 229 -13.10 -3.07 -8.70
CA ASP A 229 -12.61 -1.77 -9.14
C ASP A 229 -11.60 -1.13 -8.16
N VAL A 230 -11.48 -1.66 -6.94
CA VAL A 230 -10.56 -1.15 -5.93
C VAL A 230 -9.16 -1.69 -6.14
N GLN A 231 -8.19 -0.78 -6.25
CA GLN A 231 -6.76 -1.10 -6.36
C GLN A 231 -6.07 -1.11 -5.01
N ASP A 232 -6.28 -0.05 -4.22
CA ASP A 232 -5.63 0.13 -2.93
C ASP A 232 -6.60 0.70 -1.90
N VAL A 233 -6.45 0.26 -0.66
CA VAL A 233 -7.14 0.81 0.51
C VAL A 233 -6.08 1.25 1.50
N TYR A 234 -6.08 2.54 1.83
CA TYR A 234 -5.18 3.14 2.80
C TYR A 234 -6.00 3.55 4.03
N THR A 235 -5.45 3.32 5.20
CA THR A 235 -6.15 3.65 6.45
C THR A 235 -5.21 4.18 7.51
N SER A 236 -5.75 5.05 8.36
CA SER A 236 -5.09 5.48 9.60
C SER A 236 -5.28 4.49 10.75
N ALA A 237 -6.10 3.46 10.57
CA ALA A 237 -6.37 2.48 11.63
C ALA A 237 -5.17 1.58 11.89
N VAL A 238 -4.81 1.45 13.16
CA VAL A 238 -3.91 0.43 13.68
C VAL A 238 -4.76 -0.61 14.40
N LEU A 239 -4.80 -1.81 13.87
CA LEU A 239 -5.66 -2.88 14.37
C LEU A 239 -4.92 -3.78 15.34
N ASN A 240 -5.28 -3.71 16.62
CA ASN A 240 -4.80 -4.61 17.65
C ASN A 240 -5.73 -5.83 17.70
N LEU A 241 -5.43 -6.82 16.86
CA LEU A 241 -6.16 -8.09 16.77
C LEU A 241 -5.45 -9.11 17.64
N ASP A 242 -6.10 -9.58 18.71
CA ASP A 242 -5.64 -10.64 19.59
C ASP A 242 -5.94 -12.03 19.02
#